data_d60d08159c136de6ae24755a33e975b4
#
_entry.id   d60d08159c136de6ae24755a33e975b4
#
_cell.length_a   1.000
_cell.length_b   1.000
_cell.length_c   1.000
_cell.angle_alpha   90.00
_cell.angle_beta   90.00
_cell.angle_gamma   90.00
#
_symmetry.space_group_name_H-M   'P 1'
#
loop_
_entity.id
_entity.type
_entity.pdbx_description
1 polymer ?
#
loop_
_entity_poly.entity_id
_entity_poly.type
_entity_poly.pdbx_seq_one_letter_code
_entity_poly.pdbx_strand_id
1 'polypeptide(L)'
;MRARGLTELRNAAVEPEIMDLVDVLQKMGAIISVDTDRTIHVEGVDELCGYTHSALPDRIEAASWASAALATRGDVFVRGAHQSHMTTFLNTFRKVGGAFDVTDEGIRFYHSGGDLSSIVVETNVHPGFMTDWQQPLVVALTQAQGLSIVHETVYENRFGFTGALRKMGATIQVYRECLGGTECRFGQRNFYHSAVISGPTPLTGADIVVPDLRGGFSHLIAALTAEGTSRVEGVNLIDRGYEHFMSKLESLNAAVTRLA
;
A
#
# COMPACT_ATOMS: atom_id res chain seq x y z
N MET A 1 -1.49 -27.41 9.79
CA MET A 1 -0.64 -27.80 10.92
C MET A 1 -1.04 -29.19 11.51
N ARG A 2 -2.33 -29.51 11.66
CA ARG A 2 -2.79 -30.77 12.30
C ARG A 2 -3.25 -31.87 11.34
N ALA A 3 -3.16 -31.64 10.03
CA ALA A 3 -3.40 -32.69 9.03
C ALA A 3 -2.25 -33.68 9.07
N ARG A 4 -2.56 -34.98 9.03
CA ARG A 4 -1.54 -36.04 9.04
C ARG A 4 -0.77 -36.05 7.72
N GLY A 5 0.56 -36.21 7.79
CA GLY A 5 1.45 -36.26 6.65
C GLY A 5 1.96 -34.87 6.22
N LEU A 6 2.49 -34.79 5.01
CA LEU A 6 3.11 -33.59 4.44
C LEU A 6 2.10 -32.85 3.55
N THR A 7 1.98 -31.54 3.73
CA THR A 7 1.25 -30.61 2.87
C THR A 7 2.22 -29.72 2.14
N GLU A 8 2.12 -29.60 0.82
CA GLU A 8 2.89 -28.70 -0.01
C GLU A 8 2.00 -27.56 -0.51
N LEU A 9 2.44 -26.32 -0.28
CA LEU A 9 1.84 -25.11 -0.83
C LEU A 9 2.79 -24.55 -1.88
N ARG A 10 2.50 -24.78 -3.16
CA ARG A 10 3.33 -24.30 -4.28
C ARG A 10 2.94 -22.91 -4.72
N ASN A 11 3.91 -22.13 -5.16
CA ASN A 11 3.73 -20.72 -5.54
C ASN A 11 3.07 -19.92 -4.41
N ALA A 12 3.50 -20.15 -3.19
CA ALA A 12 2.97 -19.50 -2.00
C ALA A 12 3.40 -18.03 -1.92
N ALA A 13 2.63 -17.24 -1.19
CA ALA A 13 3.04 -15.93 -0.74
C ALA A 13 4.21 -16.05 0.24
N VAL A 14 5.23 -15.22 0.08
CA VAL A 14 6.43 -15.16 0.94
C VAL A 14 6.70 -13.73 1.41
N GLU A 15 5.66 -12.94 1.46
CA GLU A 15 5.69 -11.60 2.04
C GLU A 15 6.16 -11.65 3.50
N PRO A 16 6.76 -10.57 4.02
CA PRO A 16 7.22 -10.53 5.42
C PRO A 16 6.16 -10.99 6.43
N GLU A 17 4.90 -10.66 6.21
CA GLU A 17 3.77 -11.04 7.08
C GLU A 17 3.52 -12.57 7.08
N ILE A 18 3.76 -13.21 5.94
CA ILE A 18 3.64 -14.67 5.81
C ILE A 18 4.81 -15.36 6.51
N MET A 19 6.02 -14.81 6.34
CA MET A 19 7.19 -15.33 7.02
C MET A 19 7.11 -15.14 8.53
N ASP A 20 6.55 -14.03 9.00
CA ASP A 20 6.27 -13.78 10.42
C ASP A 20 5.27 -14.81 10.98
N LEU A 21 4.20 -15.13 10.22
CA LEU A 21 3.27 -16.20 10.58
C LEU A 21 3.97 -17.57 10.64
N VAL A 22 4.85 -17.88 9.70
CA VAL A 22 5.66 -19.13 9.72
C VAL A 22 6.50 -19.19 10.99
N ASP A 23 7.18 -18.09 11.35
CA ASP A 23 7.98 -18.00 12.59
C ASP A 23 7.14 -18.23 13.84
N VAL A 24 5.96 -17.62 13.93
CA VAL A 24 5.00 -17.85 15.03
C VAL A 24 4.62 -19.32 15.12
N LEU A 25 4.24 -19.93 13.99
CA LEU A 25 3.80 -21.33 13.96
C LEU A 25 4.94 -22.28 14.33
N GLN A 26 6.18 -21.99 13.91
CA GLN A 26 7.36 -22.76 14.32
C GLN A 26 7.63 -22.63 15.82
N LYS A 27 7.48 -21.43 16.41
CA LYS A 27 7.54 -21.22 17.87
C LYS A 27 6.47 -22.02 18.62
N MET A 28 5.33 -22.26 18.00
CA MET A 28 4.28 -23.11 18.54
C MET A 28 4.55 -24.61 18.38
N GLY A 29 5.64 -25.00 17.71
CA GLY A 29 6.02 -26.41 17.47
C GLY A 29 5.58 -26.95 16.10
N ALA A 30 5.13 -26.10 15.18
CA ALA A 30 4.86 -26.53 13.81
C ALA A 30 6.16 -26.84 13.05
N ILE A 31 6.13 -27.87 12.22
CA ILE A 31 7.25 -28.23 11.34
C ILE A 31 6.95 -27.66 9.96
N ILE A 32 7.63 -26.56 9.62
CA ILE A 32 7.43 -25.82 8.37
C ILE A 32 8.80 -25.52 7.77
N SER A 33 8.95 -25.74 6.46
CA SER A 33 10.07 -25.23 5.67
C SER A 33 9.57 -24.44 4.47
N VAL A 34 10.37 -23.47 4.02
CA VAL A 34 10.06 -22.60 2.88
C VAL A 34 11.23 -22.66 1.91
N ASP A 35 10.99 -23.10 0.70
CA ASP A 35 11.99 -23.23 -0.34
C ASP A 35 12.10 -21.93 -1.18
N THR A 36 13.22 -21.79 -1.89
CA THR A 36 13.52 -20.62 -2.71
C THR A 36 12.57 -20.44 -3.90
N ASP A 37 11.92 -21.51 -4.34
CA ASP A 37 10.88 -21.49 -5.39
C ASP A 37 9.49 -21.11 -4.87
N ARG A 38 9.39 -20.68 -3.60
CA ARG A 38 8.16 -20.35 -2.89
C ARG A 38 7.23 -21.56 -2.68
N THR A 39 7.81 -22.72 -2.46
CA THR A 39 7.08 -23.88 -1.96
C THR A 39 7.19 -23.90 -0.43
N ILE A 40 6.05 -23.97 0.25
CA ILE A 40 5.98 -24.13 1.71
C ILE A 40 5.57 -25.56 2.01
N HIS A 41 6.42 -26.25 2.77
CA HIS A 41 6.16 -27.58 3.26
C HIS A 41 5.71 -27.53 4.71
N VAL A 42 4.61 -28.22 5.01
CA VAL A 42 4.01 -28.27 6.34
C VAL A 42 3.82 -29.71 6.74
N GLU A 43 4.56 -30.18 7.74
CA GLU A 43 4.34 -31.49 8.33
C GLU A 43 3.30 -31.41 9.44
N GLY A 44 2.38 -32.40 9.46
CA GLY A 44 1.35 -32.47 10.48
C GLY A 44 1.91 -32.83 11.86
N VAL A 45 1.51 -32.06 12.88
CA VAL A 45 1.87 -32.28 14.28
C VAL A 45 0.61 -32.58 15.12
N ASP A 46 0.75 -33.35 16.20
CA ASP A 46 -0.38 -33.69 17.04
C ASP A 46 -0.85 -32.48 17.87
N GLU A 47 0.06 -31.66 18.36
CA GLU A 47 -0.22 -30.53 19.23
C GLU A 47 0.61 -29.31 18.86
N LEU A 48 0.07 -28.13 19.16
CA LEU A 48 0.76 -26.85 19.12
C LEU A 48 0.79 -26.26 20.54
N CYS A 49 1.92 -25.69 20.91
CA CYS A 49 2.13 -25.06 22.21
C CYS A 49 1.79 -23.58 22.22
N GLY A 50 1.73 -22.99 23.42
CA GLY A 50 1.68 -21.53 23.58
C GLY A 50 2.98 -20.88 23.11
N TYR A 51 2.92 -19.59 22.76
CA TYR A 51 4.07 -18.84 22.24
C TYR A 51 4.11 -17.40 22.79
N THR A 52 5.27 -16.77 22.64
CA THR A 52 5.47 -15.32 22.82
C THR A 52 6.05 -14.76 21.54
N HIS A 53 5.41 -13.71 21.00
CA HIS A 53 5.82 -13.10 19.75
C HIS A 53 5.33 -11.65 19.68
N SER A 54 6.12 -10.79 19.03
CA SER A 54 5.70 -9.44 18.63
C SER A 54 5.52 -9.44 17.11
N ALA A 55 4.31 -9.16 16.66
CA ALA A 55 4.00 -9.09 15.23
C ALA A 55 4.80 -7.97 14.54
N LEU A 56 5.08 -8.15 13.26
CA LEU A 56 5.72 -7.14 12.45
C LEU A 56 4.85 -5.87 12.37
N PRO A 57 5.48 -4.68 12.33
CA PRO A 57 4.78 -3.43 12.03
C PRO A 57 4.16 -3.45 10.63
N ASP A 58 3.02 -2.77 10.45
CA ASP A 58 2.30 -2.72 9.17
C ASP A 58 3.04 -1.82 8.16
N ARG A 59 3.72 -2.45 7.20
CA ARG A 59 4.41 -1.77 6.10
C ARG A 59 3.45 -1.15 5.07
N ILE A 60 2.17 -1.55 5.06
CA ILE A 60 1.15 -0.97 4.19
C ILE A 60 0.72 0.38 4.78
N GLU A 61 0.49 0.43 6.08
CA GLU A 61 0.23 1.68 6.78
C GLU A 61 1.41 2.65 6.64
N ALA A 62 2.65 2.17 6.80
CA ALA A 62 3.85 2.98 6.63
C ALA A 62 3.94 3.61 5.23
N ALA A 63 3.69 2.83 4.16
CA ALA A 63 3.67 3.35 2.80
C ALA A 63 2.54 4.35 2.55
N SER A 64 1.40 4.17 3.21
CA SER A 64 0.27 5.10 3.12
C SER A 64 0.60 6.46 3.73
N TRP A 65 1.21 6.48 4.93
CA TRP A 65 1.68 7.72 5.56
C TRP A 65 2.81 8.39 4.76
N ALA A 66 3.75 7.60 4.20
CA ALA A 66 4.77 8.12 3.31
C ALA A 66 4.17 8.79 2.07
N SER A 67 3.17 8.15 1.44
CA SER A 67 2.47 8.70 0.28
C SER A 67 1.69 9.98 0.64
N ALA A 68 1.12 10.06 1.85
CA ALA A 68 0.49 11.26 2.36
C ALA A 68 1.52 12.41 2.48
N ALA A 69 2.71 12.13 3.02
CA ALA A 69 3.79 13.13 3.11
C ALA A 69 4.19 13.66 1.72
N LEU A 70 4.26 12.79 0.69
CA LEU A 70 4.50 13.25 -0.69
C LEU A 70 3.39 14.15 -1.21
N ALA A 71 2.15 13.69 -1.13
CA ALA A 71 1.00 14.37 -1.73
C ALA A 71 0.75 15.74 -1.09
N THR A 72 0.97 15.86 0.23
CA THR A 72 0.74 17.09 1.00
C THR A 72 1.99 17.96 1.17
N ARG A 73 3.13 17.57 0.57
CA ARG A 73 4.45 18.20 0.78
C ARG A 73 4.84 18.25 2.27
N GLY A 74 4.47 17.22 3.00
CA GLY A 74 4.64 17.10 4.44
C GLY A 74 5.90 16.32 4.85
N ASP A 75 5.93 16.02 6.15
CA ASP A 75 7.01 15.33 6.84
C ASP A 75 6.40 14.47 7.94
N VAL A 76 6.64 13.16 7.91
CA VAL A 76 6.04 12.19 8.83
C VAL A 76 7.08 11.18 9.28
N PHE A 77 7.19 10.98 10.59
CA PHE A 77 7.97 9.88 11.16
C PHE A 77 7.05 8.70 11.46
N VAL A 78 7.33 7.56 10.82
CA VAL A 78 6.59 6.31 11.05
C VAL A 78 7.40 5.41 11.95
N ARG A 79 7.00 5.36 13.22
CA ARG A 79 7.65 4.53 14.24
C ARG A 79 7.47 3.05 13.92
N GLY A 80 8.53 2.27 14.09
CA GLY A 80 8.54 0.84 13.85
C GLY A 80 8.61 0.43 12.36
N ALA A 81 8.60 1.37 11.40
CA ALA A 81 8.79 1.03 10.00
C ALA A 81 10.20 0.49 9.76
N HIS A 82 10.31 -0.61 8.99
CA HIS A 82 11.58 -1.27 8.70
C HIS A 82 11.94 -1.18 7.22
N GLN A 83 13.13 -0.68 6.93
CA GLN A 83 13.64 -0.53 5.55
C GLN A 83 13.62 -1.85 4.78
N SER A 84 14.00 -2.97 5.40
CA SER A 84 14.07 -4.28 4.76
C SER A 84 12.73 -4.78 4.24
N HIS A 85 11.62 -4.37 4.85
CA HIS A 85 10.27 -4.76 4.44
C HIS A 85 9.70 -3.87 3.33
N MET A 86 10.36 -2.76 2.99
CA MET A 86 9.84 -1.71 2.11
C MET A 86 10.80 -1.31 0.99
N THR A 87 11.86 -2.06 0.72
CA THR A 87 12.95 -1.68 -0.18
C THR A 87 12.45 -1.20 -1.55
N THR A 88 11.53 -1.94 -2.17
CA THR A 88 10.97 -1.59 -3.48
C THR A 88 10.12 -0.32 -3.42
N PHE A 89 9.32 -0.16 -2.35
CA PHE A 89 8.57 1.08 -2.11
C PHE A 89 9.52 2.28 -1.92
N LEU A 90 10.54 2.17 -1.10
CA LEU A 90 11.51 3.23 -0.80
C LEU A 90 12.25 3.69 -2.05
N ASN A 91 12.62 2.75 -2.92
CA ASN A 91 13.24 3.08 -4.21
C ASN A 91 12.27 3.85 -5.12
N THR A 92 11.00 3.45 -5.17
CA THR A 92 9.94 4.13 -5.91
C THR A 92 9.66 5.50 -5.34
N PHE A 93 9.57 5.61 -4.02
CA PHE A 93 9.35 6.85 -3.28
C PHE A 93 10.42 7.92 -3.62
N ARG A 94 11.70 7.53 -3.65
CA ARG A 94 12.80 8.42 -4.09
C ARG A 94 12.68 8.85 -5.54
N LYS A 95 12.30 7.94 -6.44
CA LYS A 95 12.13 8.27 -7.86
C LYS A 95 11.02 9.30 -8.09
N VAL A 96 9.97 9.28 -7.27
CA VAL A 96 8.89 10.28 -7.33
C VAL A 96 9.34 11.64 -6.80
N GLY A 97 10.37 11.71 -5.96
CA GLY A 97 10.85 12.96 -5.35
C GLY A 97 10.70 13.02 -3.84
N GLY A 98 10.44 11.88 -3.21
CA GLY A 98 10.49 11.75 -1.76
C GLY A 98 11.90 11.53 -1.24
N ALA A 99 12.12 11.91 0.00
CA ALA A 99 13.31 11.60 0.77
C ALA A 99 12.94 10.90 2.09
N PHE A 100 13.85 10.10 2.61
CA PHE A 100 13.61 9.41 3.88
C PHE A 100 14.91 9.19 4.63
N ASP A 101 14.80 9.21 5.96
CA ASP A 101 15.87 8.89 6.89
C ASP A 101 15.49 7.65 7.69
N VAL A 102 16.38 6.67 7.75
CA VAL A 102 16.17 5.42 8.50
C VAL A 102 16.88 5.53 9.85
N THR A 103 16.18 5.16 10.90
CA THR A 103 16.70 5.08 12.28
C THR A 103 16.32 3.73 12.90
N ASP A 104 16.85 3.42 14.06
CA ASP A 104 16.49 2.23 14.83
C ASP A 104 15.04 2.26 15.33
N GLU A 105 14.43 3.46 15.43
CA GLU A 105 13.05 3.62 15.90
C GLU A 105 12.01 3.60 14.77
N GLY A 106 12.44 3.76 13.50
CA GLY A 106 11.53 3.83 12.35
C GLY A 106 12.10 4.62 11.18
N ILE A 107 11.20 5.08 10.31
CA ILE A 107 11.57 5.82 9.09
C ILE A 107 10.83 7.16 9.06
N ARG A 108 11.58 8.25 8.86
CA ARG A 108 11.04 9.56 8.54
C ARG A 108 10.88 9.68 7.03
N PHE A 109 9.69 10.04 6.58
CA PHE A 109 9.36 10.27 5.18
C PHE A 109 9.02 11.73 4.96
N TYR A 110 9.60 12.35 3.95
CA TYR A 110 9.36 13.78 3.68
C TYR A 110 9.49 14.12 2.21
N HIS A 111 8.85 15.22 1.82
CA HIS A 111 8.98 15.80 0.50
C HIS A 111 10.35 16.47 0.36
N SER A 112 11.12 16.20 -0.71
CA SER A 112 12.50 16.70 -0.87
C SER A 112 12.60 18.18 -1.26
N GLY A 113 11.47 18.88 -1.44
CA GLY A 113 11.40 20.33 -1.72
C GLY A 113 11.27 20.69 -3.21
N GLY A 114 11.53 19.75 -4.13
CA GLY A 114 11.36 19.95 -5.58
C GLY A 114 9.97 19.57 -6.11
N ASP A 115 9.78 19.59 -7.40
CA ASP A 115 8.59 19.02 -8.02
C ASP A 115 8.63 17.49 -7.99
N LEU A 116 7.47 16.86 -7.84
CA LEU A 116 7.36 15.43 -7.95
C LEU A 116 7.50 14.97 -9.40
N SER A 117 8.17 13.86 -9.62
CA SER A 117 8.44 13.29 -10.94
C SER A 117 7.47 12.17 -11.26
N SER A 118 7.02 12.12 -12.51
CA SER A 118 6.24 10.99 -13.02
C SER A 118 7.08 9.73 -13.11
N ILE A 119 6.45 8.58 -12.94
CA ILE A 119 7.10 7.27 -12.97
C ILE A 119 6.26 6.23 -13.72
N VAL A 120 6.91 5.14 -14.12
CA VAL A 120 6.26 3.89 -14.48
C VAL A 120 6.50 2.89 -13.36
N VAL A 121 5.43 2.33 -12.81
CA VAL A 121 5.49 1.31 -11.77
C VAL A 121 4.58 0.13 -12.11
N GLU A 122 5.08 -1.07 -11.86
CA GLU A 122 4.32 -2.31 -11.97
C GLU A 122 4.22 -2.95 -10.60
N THR A 123 3.02 -3.39 -10.23
CA THR A 123 2.87 -4.21 -9.02
C THR A 123 3.39 -5.61 -9.27
N ASN A 124 3.87 -6.26 -8.23
CA ASN A 124 4.30 -7.65 -8.31
C ASN A 124 4.25 -8.29 -6.91
N VAL A 125 4.30 -9.63 -6.87
CA VAL A 125 4.49 -10.37 -5.63
C VAL A 125 5.82 -10.01 -4.98
N HIS A 126 5.91 -10.22 -3.66
CA HIS A 126 7.15 -9.93 -2.93
C HIS A 126 8.38 -10.61 -3.57
N PRO A 127 9.53 -9.90 -3.71
CA PRO A 127 9.87 -8.55 -3.22
C PRO A 127 9.54 -7.41 -4.19
N GLY A 128 8.63 -7.59 -5.14
CA GLY A 128 8.19 -6.55 -6.06
C GLY A 128 7.41 -5.41 -5.38
N PHE A 129 6.92 -4.46 -6.19
CA PHE A 129 6.10 -3.36 -5.68
C PHE A 129 4.71 -3.90 -5.32
N MET A 130 4.35 -3.82 -4.05
CA MET A 130 3.12 -4.41 -3.52
C MET A 130 1.86 -3.73 -4.05
N THR A 131 0.83 -4.50 -4.39
CA THR A 131 -0.46 -4.00 -4.88
C THR A 131 -1.14 -3.03 -3.90
N ASP A 132 -0.98 -3.21 -2.58
CA ASP A 132 -1.57 -2.34 -1.57
C ASP A 132 -0.85 -0.99 -1.40
N TRP A 133 0.36 -0.83 -1.96
CA TRP A 133 1.08 0.44 -1.97
C TRP A 133 0.69 1.35 -3.14
N GLN A 134 0.07 0.80 -4.19
CA GLN A 134 -0.19 1.57 -5.40
C GLN A 134 -1.28 2.63 -5.20
N GLN A 135 -2.34 2.34 -4.46
CA GLN A 135 -3.47 3.25 -4.29
C GLN A 135 -3.07 4.57 -3.60
N PRO A 136 -2.39 4.56 -2.42
CA PRO A 136 -1.90 5.79 -1.80
C PRO A 136 -0.85 6.49 -2.67
N LEU A 137 0.03 5.74 -3.35
CA LEU A 137 1.02 6.33 -4.25
C LEU A 137 0.38 7.05 -5.44
N VAL A 138 -0.70 6.48 -6.03
CA VAL A 138 -1.43 7.12 -7.15
C VAL A 138 -1.93 8.51 -6.78
N VAL A 139 -2.34 8.75 -5.54
CA VAL A 139 -2.72 10.10 -5.09
C VAL A 139 -1.52 11.05 -5.18
N ALA A 140 -0.35 10.66 -4.69
CA ALA A 140 0.86 11.48 -4.84
C ALA A 140 1.24 11.72 -6.32
N LEU A 141 1.04 10.71 -7.18
CA LEU A 141 1.31 10.83 -8.61
C LEU A 141 0.35 11.81 -9.32
N THR A 142 -0.82 12.11 -8.76
CA THR A 142 -1.67 13.21 -9.30
C THR A 142 -0.99 14.58 -9.15
N GLN A 143 -0.02 14.72 -8.27
CA GLN A 143 0.74 15.94 -8.01
C GLN A 143 2.11 15.94 -8.71
N ALA A 144 2.46 14.85 -9.44
CA ALA A 144 3.74 14.71 -10.14
C ALA A 144 3.71 15.36 -11.52
N GLN A 145 4.84 15.90 -11.97
CA GLN A 145 4.99 16.48 -13.30
C GLN A 145 5.01 15.41 -14.39
N GLY A 146 4.08 15.49 -15.34
CA GLY A 146 4.06 14.62 -16.53
C GLY A 146 3.08 13.45 -16.40
N LEU A 147 3.37 12.34 -17.09
CA LEU A 147 2.52 11.16 -17.17
C LEU A 147 3.13 10.01 -16.37
N SER A 148 2.42 9.54 -15.36
CA SER A 148 2.77 8.31 -14.65
C SER A 148 1.93 7.15 -15.16
N ILE A 149 2.53 5.95 -15.21
CA ILE A 149 1.84 4.71 -15.57
C ILE A 149 1.91 3.76 -14.37
N VAL A 150 0.76 3.24 -13.98
CA VAL A 150 0.67 2.19 -12.96
C VAL A 150 0.04 0.97 -13.59
N HIS A 151 0.78 -0.14 -13.62
CA HIS A 151 0.34 -1.43 -14.15
C HIS A 151 0.15 -2.42 -13.00
N GLU A 152 -1.09 -2.86 -12.79
CA GLU A 152 -1.46 -3.81 -11.75
C GLU A 152 -1.44 -5.23 -12.28
N THR A 153 -0.58 -6.07 -11.70
CA THR A 153 -0.39 -7.45 -12.14
C THR A 153 -0.87 -8.49 -11.14
N VAL A 154 -1.23 -8.07 -9.91
CA VAL A 154 -1.51 -8.97 -8.78
C VAL A 154 -2.99 -9.08 -8.48
N TYR A 155 -3.74 -7.96 -8.49
CA TYR A 155 -5.13 -7.91 -8.04
C TYR A 155 -6.06 -7.35 -9.12
N GLU A 156 -7.13 -8.07 -9.42
CA GLU A 156 -8.11 -7.69 -10.44
C GLU A 156 -8.96 -6.48 -10.01
N ASN A 157 -9.27 -5.60 -10.97
CA ASN A 157 -10.12 -4.40 -10.76
C ASN A 157 -9.67 -3.47 -9.61
N ARG A 158 -8.35 -3.34 -9.38
CA ARG A 158 -7.81 -2.56 -8.26
C ARG A 158 -8.03 -1.04 -8.40
N PHE A 159 -8.37 -0.53 -9.58
CA PHE A 159 -8.49 0.91 -9.87
C PHE A 159 -9.86 1.53 -9.56
N GLY A 160 -10.75 0.84 -8.84
CA GLY A 160 -12.07 1.37 -8.47
C GLY A 160 -12.02 2.72 -7.73
N PHE A 161 -11.01 2.93 -6.89
CA PHE A 161 -10.78 4.18 -6.13
C PHE A 161 -10.56 5.41 -7.01
N THR A 162 -10.10 5.24 -8.26
CA THR A 162 -9.82 6.36 -9.18
C THR A 162 -11.07 7.15 -9.56
N GLY A 163 -12.25 6.57 -9.39
CA GLY A 163 -13.53 7.26 -9.58
C GLY A 163 -13.69 8.46 -8.65
N ALA A 164 -13.36 8.31 -7.37
CA ALA A 164 -13.37 9.40 -6.40
C ALA A 164 -12.31 10.45 -6.72
N LEU A 165 -11.09 10.04 -7.09
CA LEU A 165 -10.04 10.99 -7.48
C LEU A 165 -10.43 11.82 -8.69
N ARG A 166 -11.07 11.22 -9.72
CA ARG A 166 -11.61 11.96 -10.88
C ARG A 166 -12.69 12.95 -10.47
N LYS A 167 -13.57 12.57 -9.53
CA LYS A 167 -14.58 13.49 -8.98
C LYS A 167 -13.95 14.72 -8.31
N MET A 168 -12.76 14.54 -7.71
CA MET A 168 -11.96 15.59 -7.10
C MET A 168 -11.10 16.38 -8.11
N GLY A 169 -11.18 16.07 -9.42
CA GLY A 169 -10.47 16.77 -10.48
C GLY A 169 -9.23 16.05 -11.03
N ALA A 170 -8.85 14.89 -10.50
CA ALA A 170 -7.69 14.16 -11.00
C ALA A 170 -7.87 13.70 -12.46
N THR A 171 -6.83 13.87 -13.26
CA THR A 171 -6.77 13.38 -14.63
C THR A 171 -6.20 11.97 -14.66
N ILE A 172 -7.07 10.97 -14.56
CA ILE A 172 -6.72 9.55 -14.55
C ILE A 172 -7.53 8.80 -15.59
N GLN A 173 -6.85 8.04 -16.43
CA GLN A 173 -7.47 7.10 -17.38
C GLN A 173 -7.07 5.67 -17.00
N VAL A 174 -8.03 4.74 -17.08
CA VAL A 174 -7.81 3.33 -16.77
C VAL A 174 -8.00 2.47 -18.03
N TYR A 175 -7.15 1.47 -18.17
CA TYR A 175 -7.04 0.66 -19.38
C TYR A 175 -7.12 -0.83 -19.03
N ARG A 176 -7.56 -1.61 -20.02
CA ARG A 176 -7.61 -3.09 -19.98
C ARG A 176 -6.38 -3.72 -20.63
N GLU A 177 -5.56 -2.92 -21.27
CA GLU A 177 -4.30 -3.30 -21.88
C GLU A 177 -3.16 -3.24 -20.87
N CYS A 178 -2.17 -4.13 -21.01
CA CYS A 178 -0.92 -4.05 -20.26
C CYS A 178 -0.12 -2.85 -20.77
N LEU A 179 0.01 -1.81 -19.95
CA LEU A 179 0.85 -0.64 -20.24
C LEU A 179 2.23 -0.71 -19.55
N GLY A 180 2.51 -1.81 -18.87
CA GLY A 180 3.80 -2.10 -18.26
C GLY A 180 4.72 -2.87 -19.22
N GLY A 181 5.94 -3.16 -18.75
CA GLY A 181 6.94 -3.93 -19.47
C GLY A 181 6.72 -5.44 -19.43
N THR A 182 5.96 -5.91 -18.46
CA THR A 182 5.69 -7.34 -18.23
C THR A 182 4.26 -7.68 -18.63
N GLU A 183 4.10 -8.71 -19.46
CA GLU A 183 2.78 -9.28 -19.73
C GLU A 183 2.23 -9.91 -18.44
N CYS A 184 0.99 -9.57 -18.09
CA CYS A 184 0.38 -10.02 -16.85
C CYS A 184 -0.80 -10.96 -17.09
N ARG A 185 -1.23 -11.65 -16.03
CA ARG A 185 -2.36 -12.60 -16.05
C ARG A 185 -3.71 -11.97 -16.44
N PHE A 186 -3.80 -10.64 -16.49
CA PHE A 186 -5.03 -9.92 -16.84
C PHE A 186 -5.09 -9.51 -18.32
N GLY A 187 -3.99 -9.60 -19.07
CA GLY A 187 -3.90 -9.15 -20.47
C GLY A 187 -4.94 -9.77 -21.40
N GLN A 188 -5.43 -10.98 -21.09
CA GLN A 188 -6.50 -11.66 -21.83
C GLN A 188 -7.85 -11.61 -21.11
N ARG A 189 -7.97 -10.87 -20.03
CA ARG A 189 -9.19 -10.74 -19.22
C ARG A 189 -9.74 -9.33 -19.30
N ASN A 190 -11.05 -9.17 -19.14
CA ASN A 190 -11.72 -7.88 -19.30
C ASN A 190 -11.68 -7.04 -18.00
N PHE A 191 -10.51 -6.95 -17.35
CA PHE A 191 -10.28 -6.16 -16.14
C PHE A 191 -9.49 -4.89 -16.45
N TYR A 192 -9.84 -3.79 -15.79
CA TYR A 192 -9.02 -2.59 -15.76
C TYR A 192 -7.81 -2.84 -14.86
N HIS A 193 -6.61 -2.90 -15.45
CA HIS A 193 -5.38 -3.23 -14.73
C HIS A 193 -4.18 -2.33 -15.08
N SER A 194 -4.41 -1.26 -15.85
CA SER A 194 -3.43 -0.20 -16.05
C SER A 194 -4.09 1.16 -15.84
N ALA A 195 -3.34 2.12 -15.32
CA ALA A 195 -3.78 3.49 -15.17
C ALA A 195 -2.71 4.46 -15.68
N VAL A 196 -3.13 5.50 -16.40
CA VAL A 196 -2.30 6.65 -16.76
C VAL A 196 -2.78 7.84 -15.94
N ILE A 197 -1.86 8.43 -15.19
CA ILE A 197 -2.10 9.57 -14.32
C ILE A 197 -1.36 10.78 -14.90
N SER A 198 -2.08 11.83 -15.25
CA SER A 198 -1.50 13.10 -15.71
C SER A 198 -1.50 14.11 -14.57
N GLY A 199 -0.34 14.68 -14.28
CA GLY A 199 -0.19 15.69 -13.23
C GLY A 199 0.81 16.79 -13.62
N PRO A 200 0.96 17.83 -12.77
CA PRO A 200 0.18 18.02 -11.54
C PRO A 200 -1.26 18.42 -11.82
N THR A 201 -2.19 17.90 -11.03
CA THR A 201 -3.61 18.27 -11.11
C THR A 201 -4.05 18.82 -9.75
N PRO A 202 -4.57 20.07 -9.69
CA PRO A 202 -5.16 20.59 -8.46
C PRO A 202 -6.38 19.74 -8.09
N LEU A 203 -6.36 19.13 -6.93
CA LEU A 203 -7.52 18.43 -6.38
C LEU A 203 -8.42 19.41 -5.67
N THR A 204 -9.74 19.26 -5.81
CA THR A 204 -10.75 20.07 -5.13
C THR A 204 -11.58 19.25 -4.18
N GLY A 205 -12.03 19.86 -3.09
CA GLY A 205 -12.87 19.23 -2.09
C GLY A 205 -14.13 18.63 -2.68
N ALA A 206 -14.52 17.44 -2.22
CA ALA A 206 -15.71 16.74 -2.71
C ALA A 206 -16.28 15.78 -1.64
N ASP A 207 -17.55 15.41 -1.81
CA ASP A 207 -18.16 14.32 -1.06
C ASP A 207 -17.76 12.99 -1.71
N ILE A 208 -17.03 12.15 -1.01
CA ILE A 208 -16.51 10.87 -1.48
C ILE A 208 -16.82 9.76 -0.48
N VAL A 209 -16.96 8.55 -0.98
CA VAL A 209 -17.27 7.37 -0.17
C VAL A 209 -16.12 6.37 -0.26
N VAL A 210 -15.64 5.92 0.88
CA VAL A 210 -14.62 4.88 1.00
C VAL A 210 -15.17 3.55 0.48
N PRO A 211 -14.55 2.94 -0.55
CA PRO A 211 -15.08 1.72 -1.16
C PRO A 211 -14.70 0.46 -0.38
N ASP A 212 -13.51 0.43 0.20
CA ASP A 212 -12.94 -0.70 0.91
C ASP A 212 -11.81 -0.23 1.85
N LEU A 213 -11.29 -1.16 2.64
CA LEU A 213 -10.22 -0.92 3.61
C LEU A 213 -8.97 -0.28 2.99
N ARG A 214 -8.47 -0.87 1.89
CA ARG A 214 -7.18 -0.48 1.30
C ARG A 214 -7.29 0.77 0.44
N GLY A 215 -8.38 0.90 -0.34
CA GLY A 215 -8.67 2.10 -1.10
C GLY A 215 -9.03 3.30 -0.23
N GLY A 216 -9.55 3.03 0.98
CA GLY A 216 -10.04 4.08 1.88
C GLY A 216 -9.00 5.11 2.27
N PHE A 217 -7.79 4.69 2.61
CA PHE A 217 -6.74 5.63 3.00
C PHE A 217 -6.31 6.52 1.84
N SER A 218 -6.37 6.06 0.59
CA SER A 218 -6.11 6.91 -0.59
C SER A 218 -7.14 8.05 -0.74
N HIS A 219 -8.41 7.80 -0.39
CA HIS A 219 -9.45 8.84 -0.37
C HIS A 219 -9.15 9.90 0.69
N LEU A 220 -8.66 9.47 1.85
CA LEU A 220 -8.26 10.38 2.92
C LEU A 220 -7.05 11.23 2.50
N ILE A 221 -6.02 10.62 1.90
CA ILE A 221 -4.87 11.37 1.35
C ILE A 221 -5.33 12.40 0.31
N ALA A 222 -6.23 12.00 -0.60
CA ALA A 222 -6.76 12.91 -1.62
C ALA A 222 -7.52 14.09 -0.99
N ALA A 223 -8.33 13.83 0.06
CA ALA A 223 -9.03 14.86 0.80
C ALA A 223 -8.08 15.84 1.51
N LEU A 224 -6.96 15.33 2.07
CA LEU A 224 -5.91 16.15 2.70
C LEU A 224 -5.10 16.98 1.68
N THR A 225 -5.00 16.50 0.44
CA THR A 225 -4.27 17.19 -0.64
C THR A 225 -5.12 18.25 -1.34
N ALA A 226 -6.46 18.10 -1.31
CA ALA A 226 -7.39 18.92 -2.04
C ALA A 226 -7.55 20.34 -1.45
N GLU A 227 -7.78 21.31 -2.33
CA GLU A 227 -8.22 22.65 -1.93
C GLU A 227 -9.69 22.64 -1.55
N GLY A 228 -10.05 23.31 -0.46
CA GLY A 228 -11.41 23.39 0.07
C GLY A 228 -11.72 22.28 1.05
N THR A 229 -13.01 21.93 1.20
CA THR A 229 -13.48 20.94 2.18
C THR A 229 -13.94 19.68 1.49
N SER A 230 -13.49 18.51 1.97
CA SER A 230 -14.00 17.22 1.54
C SER A 230 -14.81 16.57 2.65
N ARG A 231 -15.87 15.85 2.28
CA ARG A 231 -16.59 14.94 3.16
C ARG A 231 -16.28 13.50 2.76
N VAL A 232 -15.74 12.73 3.69
CA VAL A 232 -15.35 11.33 3.47
C VAL A 232 -16.29 10.44 4.28
N GLU A 233 -17.15 9.69 3.58
CA GLU A 233 -18.07 8.73 4.20
C GLU A 233 -17.48 7.32 4.21
N GLY A 234 -17.96 6.44 5.10
CA GLY A 234 -17.49 5.05 5.20
C GLY A 234 -16.14 4.89 5.89
N VAL A 235 -15.70 5.87 6.67
CA VAL A 235 -14.40 5.86 7.37
C VAL A 235 -14.23 4.70 8.36
N ASN A 236 -15.33 4.08 8.80
CA ASN A 236 -15.30 2.85 9.60
C ASN A 236 -14.59 1.69 8.89
N LEU A 237 -14.51 1.70 7.57
CA LEU A 237 -13.72 0.74 6.82
C LEU A 237 -12.21 0.99 7.01
N ILE A 238 -11.79 2.25 7.16
CA ILE A 238 -10.39 2.62 7.43
C ILE A 238 -10.00 2.18 8.85
N ASP A 239 -10.87 2.36 9.85
CA ASP A 239 -10.64 1.96 11.24
C ASP A 239 -10.23 0.47 11.39
N ARG A 240 -10.62 -0.39 10.43
CA ARG A 240 -10.34 -1.82 10.46
C ARG A 240 -8.88 -2.18 10.15
N GLY A 241 -8.12 -1.29 9.54
CA GLY A 241 -6.76 -1.56 9.10
C GLY A 241 -5.75 -0.44 9.37
N TYR A 242 -6.22 0.68 9.91
CA TYR A 242 -5.37 1.81 10.27
C TYR A 242 -5.68 2.22 11.71
N GLU A 243 -4.91 1.67 12.63
CA GLU A 243 -5.11 1.86 14.05
C GLU A 243 -5.02 3.34 14.43
N HIS A 244 -6.06 3.85 15.12
CA HIS A 244 -6.12 5.22 15.65
C HIS A 244 -5.78 6.32 14.62
N PHE A 245 -6.17 6.12 13.34
CA PHE A 245 -5.77 7.04 12.26
C PHE A 245 -6.21 8.49 12.50
N MET A 246 -7.35 8.73 13.13
CA MET A 246 -7.82 10.08 13.48
C MET A 246 -6.85 10.76 14.45
N SER A 247 -6.48 10.10 15.54
CA SER A 247 -5.51 10.66 16.51
C SER A 247 -4.13 10.88 15.89
N LYS A 248 -3.72 10.02 14.95
CA LYS A 248 -2.49 10.20 14.18
C LYS A 248 -2.56 11.45 13.30
N LEU A 249 -3.68 11.68 12.60
CA LEU A 249 -3.91 12.89 11.80
C LEU A 249 -3.92 14.15 12.66
N GLU A 250 -4.59 14.13 13.80
CA GLU A 250 -4.60 15.24 14.76
C GLU A 250 -3.18 15.56 15.27
N SER A 251 -2.36 14.53 15.56
CA SER A 251 -0.98 14.70 15.98
C SER A 251 -0.08 15.33 14.91
N LEU A 252 -0.46 15.18 13.64
CA LEU A 252 0.19 15.79 12.48
C LEU A 252 -0.40 17.17 12.13
N ASN A 253 -1.28 17.72 12.96
CA ASN A 253 -1.99 19.00 12.75
C ASN A 253 -2.84 19.01 11.46
N ALA A 254 -3.34 17.87 11.01
CA ALA A 254 -4.28 17.81 9.90
C ALA A 254 -5.63 18.45 10.30
N ALA A 255 -6.18 19.30 9.44
CA ALA A 255 -7.48 19.94 9.67
C ALA A 255 -8.62 18.96 9.38
N VAL A 256 -8.86 18.01 10.29
CA VAL A 256 -9.88 16.96 10.17
C VAL A 256 -10.81 16.96 11.35
N THR A 257 -12.07 16.59 11.10
CA THR A 257 -13.08 16.42 12.17
C THR A 257 -13.91 15.18 11.85
N ARG A 258 -14.06 14.29 12.82
CA ARG A 258 -14.97 13.14 12.69
C ARG A 258 -16.36 13.57 13.06
N LEU A 259 -17.29 13.44 12.12
CA LEU A 259 -18.72 13.65 12.38
C LEU A 259 -19.33 12.36 12.96
N ALA A 260 -20.28 12.53 13.85
CA ALA A 260 -20.98 11.41 14.50
C ALA A 260 -21.90 10.65 13.54
#